data_84a192d178d88800091a355cc4721622
#
_entry.id   84a192d178d88800091a355cc4721622
#
_cell.length_a   1.000
_cell.length_b   1.000
_cell.length_c   1.000
_cell.angle_alpha   90.00
_cell.angle_beta   90.00
_cell.angle_gamma   90.00
#
_symmetry.space_group_name_H-M   'P 1'
#
loop_
_entity.id
_entity.type
_entity.pdbx_description
1 polymer ?
#
loop_
_entity_poly.entity_id
_entity_poly.type
_entity_poly.pdbx_seq_one_letter_code
_entity_poly.pdbx_strand_id
1 'polypeptide(L)'
;MLNSGKIKTKKGVNVPGVHLSMPYLSQKDREDIIFGVQNGFDFIAASFVRTAQDVYDIRNLLNEYDSNIRIIAKIENREGVNNIDSILSAADAVMVARGDLGVEIDFTELPGIQKDIIDRSFSFGKPIVTATQMLDSMMVNPRPTRAEISDVANAIYDGTSAIMLSGETAAGDYPVEALKTMSAIAERTENEEHYRPQRHAEIQISVSDATAHAACLTAKDVNAAAIVTVSESGNTARLLSKYRPKQPIIACVMDEQVQRQLSLSWGITSLLMGPAHSTDELIEMSTALAEKNGYLHNGELTVVTAGVPVGVSGTTNMIKIHMVGNCLATGVGVGRGKTDLVSASGKACVCRTLEEVKAKFRPGMVLVVPSTTNEMLGYVRDAAALVVEEPGLNSHAAIVGNSLLKPTIVGAAGACSHIRDGLDIAVDCVHGSVQRLQA
;
A
#
# COMPACT_ATOMS: atom_id res chain seq x y z
N MET A 1 -45.50 -24.05 -12.45
CA MET A 1 -44.28 -24.82 -12.17
C MET A 1 -43.71 -25.31 -13.48
N LEU A 2 -42.47 -25.00 -13.76
CA LEU A 2 -41.78 -25.43 -14.99
C LEU A 2 -41.08 -26.79 -14.78
N ASN A 3 -40.67 -27.11 -13.55
CA ASN A 3 -39.95 -28.33 -13.21
C ASN A 3 -40.55 -28.99 -11.95
N SER A 4 -40.40 -30.31 -11.84
CA SER A 4 -40.73 -31.07 -10.64
C SER A 4 -39.52 -31.12 -9.71
N GLY A 5 -39.72 -31.02 -8.39
CA GLY A 5 -38.65 -31.09 -7.41
C GLY A 5 -39.14 -31.18 -5.97
N LYS A 6 -38.27 -31.58 -5.05
CA LYS A 6 -38.56 -31.59 -3.61
C LYS A 6 -38.10 -30.26 -3.00
N ILE A 7 -39.03 -29.53 -2.38
CA ILE A 7 -38.71 -28.32 -1.60
C ILE A 7 -38.58 -28.74 -0.14
N LYS A 8 -37.43 -28.51 0.47
CA LYS A 8 -37.19 -28.78 1.90
C LYS A 8 -37.76 -27.65 2.76
N THR A 9 -38.11 -27.97 4.01
CA THR A 9 -38.57 -27.00 5.00
C THR A 9 -37.52 -25.91 5.23
N LYS A 10 -37.95 -24.67 5.47
CA LYS A 10 -37.10 -23.49 5.72
C LYS A 10 -36.16 -23.07 4.53
N LYS A 11 -36.60 -23.34 3.29
CA LYS A 11 -35.90 -22.79 2.10
C LYS A 11 -36.49 -21.43 1.76
N GLY A 12 -35.59 -20.46 1.47
CA GLY A 12 -35.96 -19.16 0.90
C GLY A 12 -36.52 -19.30 -0.51
N VAL A 13 -37.29 -18.33 -0.93
CA VAL A 13 -37.84 -18.21 -2.30
C VAL A 13 -37.32 -16.90 -2.87
N ASN A 14 -36.57 -16.96 -3.99
CA ASN A 14 -36.21 -15.76 -4.76
C ASN A 14 -37.37 -15.42 -5.67
N VAL A 15 -37.65 -14.13 -5.82
CA VAL A 15 -38.73 -13.59 -6.66
C VAL A 15 -38.14 -12.53 -7.58
N PRO A 16 -37.42 -12.93 -8.65
CA PRO A 16 -36.70 -12.03 -9.52
C PRO A 16 -37.60 -10.93 -10.10
N GLY A 17 -37.11 -9.67 -10.08
CA GLY A 17 -37.80 -8.52 -10.64
C GLY A 17 -38.98 -7.99 -9.83
N VAL A 18 -39.23 -8.52 -8.63
CA VAL A 18 -40.32 -8.06 -7.74
C VAL A 18 -39.76 -7.23 -6.58
N HIS A 19 -40.23 -5.98 -6.47
CA HIS A 19 -39.92 -5.14 -5.32
C HIS A 19 -40.64 -5.68 -4.07
N LEU A 20 -39.86 -5.98 -3.01
CA LEU A 20 -40.39 -6.47 -1.75
C LEU A 20 -40.53 -5.30 -0.77
N SER A 21 -41.77 -5.07 -0.26
CA SER A 21 -42.10 -3.99 0.68
C SER A 21 -41.74 -4.27 2.15
N MET A 22 -40.99 -5.37 2.41
CA MET A 22 -40.59 -5.72 3.77
C MET A 22 -39.50 -4.77 4.31
N PRO A 23 -39.52 -4.45 5.62
CA PRO A 23 -38.40 -3.77 6.26
C PRO A 23 -37.09 -4.51 5.99
N TYR A 24 -36.00 -3.74 5.78
CA TYR A 24 -34.71 -4.35 5.46
C TYR A 24 -34.15 -5.14 6.65
N LEU A 25 -34.17 -4.56 7.86
CA LEU A 25 -33.73 -5.22 9.08
C LEU A 25 -34.91 -5.88 9.81
N SER A 26 -34.86 -7.21 9.95
CA SER A 26 -35.70 -7.92 10.88
C SER A 26 -35.26 -7.72 12.33
N GLN A 27 -36.08 -8.11 13.30
CA GLN A 27 -35.70 -8.10 14.72
C GLN A 27 -34.44 -8.94 14.98
N LYS A 28 -34.36 -10.11 14.32
CA LYS A 28 -33.18 -10.97 14.43
C LYS A 28 -31.93 -10.34 13.86
N ASP A 29 -32.00 -9.64 12.71
CA ASP A 29 -30.84 -8.94 12.12
C ASP A 29 -30.32 -7.85 13.08
N ARG A 30 -31.22 -7.13 13.76
CA ARG A 30 -30.83 -6.14 14.78
C ARG A 30 -30.08 -6.80 15.94
N GLU A 31 -30.59 -7.93 16.44
CA GLU A 31 -29.93 -8.69 17.51
C GLU A 31 -28.56 -9.21 17.09
N ASP A 32 -28.43 -9.73 15.88
CA ASP A 32 -27.17 -10.24 15.32
C ASP A 32 -26.15 -9.08 15.12
N ILE A 33 -26.59 -7.90 14.68
CA ILE A 33 -25.73 -6.71 14.56
C ILE A 33 -25.24 -6.26 15.94
N ILE A 34 -26.13 -6.17 16.94
CA ILE A 34 -25.76 -5.81 18.32
C ILE A 34 -24.78 -6.83 18.89
N PHE A 35 -24.97 -8.12 18.63
CA PHE A 35 -24.00 -9.16 19.00
C PHE A 35 -22.64 -8.91 18.36
N GLY A 36 -22.59 -8.56 17.07
CA GLY A 36 -21.34 -8.19 16.37
C GLY A 36 -20.63 -7.01 17.02
N VAL A 37 -21.38 -5.97 17.42
CA VAL A 37 -20.84 -4.81 18.15
C VAL A 37 -20.22 -5.23 19.49
N GLN A 38 -20.97 -6.03 20.28
CA GLN A 38 -20.52 -6.51 21.60
C GLN A 38 -19.28 -7.41 21.53
N ASN A 39 -19.07 -8.08 20.39
CA ASN A 39 -17.94 -8.99 20.19
C ASN A 39 -16.80 -8.36 19.37
N GLY A 40 -16.85 -7.05 19.08
CA GLY A 40 -15.77 -6.33 18.42
C GLY A 40 -15.52 -6.76 16.99
N PHE A 41 -16.58 -7.03 16.21
CA PHE A 41 -16.45 -7.34 14.79
C PHE A 41 -15.96 -6.12 14.01
N ASP A 42 -15.22 -6.36 12.93
CA ASP A 42 -14.65 -5.31 12.11
C ASP A 42 -15.55 -4.91 10.94
N PHE A 43 -16.33 -5.90 10.42
CA PHE A 43 -17.20 -5.73 9.26
C PHE A 43 -18.54 -6.43 9.44
N ILE A 44 -19.56 -5.83 8.82
CA ILE A 44 -20.86 -6.46 8.56
C ILE A 44 -21.02 -6.60 7.04
N ALA A 45 -21.20 -7.83 6.55
CA ALA A 45 -21.56 -8.09 5.17
C ALA A 45 -23.08 -8.16 5.05
N ALA A 46 -23.69 -7.07 4.60
CA ALA A 46 -25.12 -6.87 4.52
C ALA A 46 -25.69 -7.50 3.26
N SER A 47 -26.49 -8.58 3.39
CA SER A 47 -27.07 -9.29 2.25
C SER A 47 -28.28 -8.56 1.67
N PHE A 48 -28.51 -8.75 0.37
CA PHE A 48 -29.66 -8.23 -0.38
C PHE A 48 -29.89 -6.72 -0.24
N VAL A 49 -28.83 -5.92 -0.20
CA VAL A 49 -28.92 -4.46 -0.20
C VAL A 49 -29.56 -4.00 -1.52
N ARG A 50 -30.60 -3.17 -1.43
CA ARG A 50 -31.38 -2.67 -2.56
C ARG A 50 -31.14 -1.18 -2.79
N THR A 51 -30.98 -0.42 -1.69
CA THR A 51 -30.87 1.04 -1.70
C THR A 51 -29.87 1.54 -0.66
N ALA A 52 -29.49 2.82 -0.75
CA ALA A 52 -28.71 3.50 0.29
C ALA A 52 -29.41 3.50 1.66
N GLN A 53 -30.76 3.50 1.67
CA GLN A 53 -31.51 3.49 2.92
C GLN A 53 -31.27 2.20 3.71
N ASP A 54 -31.17 1.04 3.04
CA ASP A 54 -30.85 -0.22 3.69
C ASP A 54 -29.51 -0.17 4.43
N VAL A 55 -28.51 0.52 3.83
CA VAL A 55 -27.20 0.76 4.48
C VAL A 55 -27.31 1.74 5.64
N TYR A 56 -28.09 2.81 5.49
CA TYR A 56 -28.30 3.78 6.57
C TYR A 56 -29.04 3.16 7.76
N ASP A 57 -29.95 2.22 7.55
CA ASP A 57 -30.65 1.53 8.64
C ASP A 57 -29.65 0.75 9.53
N ILE A 58 -28.64 0.09 8.91
CA ILE A 58 -27.55 -0.54 9.66
C ILE A 58 -26.68 0.51 10.34
N ARG A 59 -26.28 1.57 9.61
CA ARG A 59 -25.42 2.64 10.12
C ARG A 59 -26.03 3.33 11.34
N ASN A 60 -27.32 3.62 11.31
CA ASN A 60 -28.04 4.21 12.42
C ASN A 60 -27.99 3.31 13.66
N LEU A 61 -28.21 2.01 13.48
CA LEU A 61 -28.10 1.04 14.58
C LEU A 61 -26.67 0.99 15.14
N LEU A 62 -25.63 1.01 14.29
CA LEU A 62 -24.23 1.05 14.74
C LEU A 62 -23.93 2.35 15.52
N ASN A 63 -24.47 3.48 15.08
CA ASN A 63 -24.29 4.77 15.74
C ASN A 63 -24.94 4.81 17.14
N GLU A 64 -26.06 4.09 17.37
CA GLU A 64 -26.68 3.95 18.69
C GLU A 64 -25.74 3.31 19.72
N TYR A 65 -24.74 2.57 19.26
CA TYR A 65 -23.73 1.87 20.08
C TYR A 65 -22.31 2.43 19.95
N ASP A 66 -22.13 3.63 19.36
CA ASP A 66 -20.82 4.25 19.09
C ASP A 66 -19.84 3.32 18.36
N SER A 67 -20.35 2.46 17.47
CA SER A 67 -19.57 1.40 16.81
C SER A 67 -19.01 1.85 15.47
N ASN A 68 -17.70 1.58 15.27
CA ASN A 68 -16.96 1.85 14.03
C ASN A 68 -16.91 0.64 13.08
N ILE A 69 -17.80 -0.34 13.24
CA ILE A 69 -17.91 -1.47 12.32
C ILE A 69 -18.21 -0.96 10.90
N ARG A 70 -17.48 -1.51 9.92
CA ARG A 70 -17.62 -1.17 8.51
C ARG A 70 -18.70 -2.02 7.83
N ILE A 71 -19.42 -1.42 6.89
CA ILE A 71 -20.52 -2.08 6.17
C ILE A 71 -20.06 -2.42 4.76
N ILE A 72 -20.11 -3.71 4.42
CA ILE A 72 -19.93 -4.24 3.06
C ILE A 72 -21.33 -4.50 2.50
N ALA A 73 -21.79 -3.71 1.54
CA ALA A 73 -23.06 -3.91 0.88
C ALA A 73 -22.94 -5.02 -0.17
N LYS A 74 -23.69 -6.11 -0.02
CA LYS A 74 -23.72 -7.21 -1.00
C LYS A 74 -24.74 -6.90 -2.08
N ILE A 75 -24.28 -6.83 -3.32
CA ILE A 75 -25.10 -6.58 -4.50
C ILE A 75 -25.54 -7.94 -5.06
N GLU A 76 -26.80 -8.28 -4.80
CA GLU A 76 -27.38 -9.61 -5.03
C GLU A 76 -28.69 -9.57 -5.84
N ASN A 77 -29.15 -8.40 -6.25
CA ASN A 77 -30.42 -8.21 -6.97
C ASN A 77 -30.35 -7.03 -7.95
N ARG A 78 -31.32 -6.98 -8.87
CA ARG A 78 -31.42 -5.94 -9.91
C ARG A 78 -31.57 -4.54 -9.31
N GLU A 79 -32.32 -4.38 -8.24
CA GLU A 79 -32.55 -3.08 -7.59
C GLU A 79 -31.23 -2.51 -7.03
N GLY A 80 -30.41 -3.35 -6.38
CA GLY A 80 -29.07 -2.97 -5.91
C GLY A 80 -28.12 -2.55 -7.03
N VAL A 81 -28.15 -3.25 -8.18
CA VAL A 81 -27.39 -2.86 -9.38
C VAL A 81 -27.83 -1.49 -9.87
N ASN A 82 -29.13 -1.23 -9.98
CA ASN A 82 -29.65 0.05 -10.45
C ASN A 82 -29.34 1.23 -9.52
N ASN A 83 -29.19 0.97 -8.21
CA ASN A 83 -28.93 1.96 -7.17
C ASN A 83 -27.48 2.01 -6.71
N ILE A 84 -26.55 1.40 -7.47
CA ILE A 84 -25.16 1.17 -7.04
C ILE A 84 -24.44 2.44 -6.57
N ASP A 85 -24.60 3.57 -7.25
CA ASP A 85 -23.92 4.83 -6.90
C ASP A 85 -24.36 5.35 -5.54
N SER A 86 -25.65 5.28 -5.23
CA SER A 86 -26.19 5.68 -3.94
C SER A 86 -25.75 4.74 -2.81
N ILE A 87 -25.66 3.43 -3.11
CA ILE A 87 -25.16 2.41 -2.18
C ILE A 87 -23.68 2.63 -1.91
N LEU A 88 -22.86 2.87 -2.94
CA LEU A 88 -21.42 3.17 -2.80
C LEU A 88 -21.18 4.43 -1.97
N SER A 89 -22.05 5.43 -2.07
CA SER A 89 -21.95 6.64 -1.26
C SER A 89 -22.20 6.36 0.24
N ALA A 90 -23.08 5.41 0.58
CA ALA A 90 -23.47 5.08 1.95
C ALA A 90 -22.61 3.99 2.60
N ALA A 91 -22.17 2.99 1.84
CA ALA A 91 -21.41 1.84 2.31
C ALA A 91 -19.90 2.12 2.43
N ASP A 92 -19.19 1.30 3.21
CA ASP A 92 -17.74 1.35 3.33
C ASP A 92 -17.03 0.51 2.27
N ALA A 93 -17.68 -0.55 1.81
CA ALA A 93 -17.26 -1.44 0.74
C ALA A 93 -18.47 -2.08 0.07
N VAL A 94 -18.27 -2.71 -1.07
CA VAL A 94 -19.30 -3.52 -1.74
C VAL A 94 -18.78 -4.91 -2.07
N MET A 95 -19.73 -5.85 -2.28
CA MET A 95 -19.41 -7.19 -2.72
C MET A 95 -20.34 -7.56 -3.89
N VAL A 96 -19.75 -8.03 -4.98
CA VAL A 96 -20.50 -8.67 -6.08
C VAL A 96 -20.69 -10.15 -5.71
N ALA A 97 -21.86 -10.50 -5.20
CA ALA A 97 -22.19 -11.86 -4.82
C ALA A 97 -22.84 -12.60 -6.00
N ARG A 98 -21.97 -13.11 -6.89
CA ARG A 98 -22.35 -13.61 -8.23
C ARG A 98 -23.36 -14.76 -8.19
N GLY A 99 -23.31 -15.60 -7.14
CA GLY A 99 -24.24 -16.72 -6.96
C GLY A 99 -25.69 -16.28 -6.86
N ASP A 100 -25.99 -15.36 -5.94
CA ASP A 100 -27.34 -14.85 -5.72
C ASP A 100 -27.75 -13.88 -6.83
N LEU A 101 -26.84 -12.99 -7.25
CA LEU A 101 -27.09 -12.05 -8.32
C LEU A 101 -27.44 -12.77 -9.64
N GLY A 102 -26.76 -13.88 -9.95
CA GLY A 102 -27.03 -14.67 -11.18
C GLY A 102 -28.36 -15.42 -11.17
N VAL A 103 -29.07 -15.49 -10.01
CA VAL A 103 -30.46 -15.97 -9.95
C VAL A 103 -31.44 -14.83 -10.24
N GLU A 104 -31.08 -13.60 -9.87
CA GLU A 104 -31.95 -12.42 -9.95
C GLU A 104 -31.88 -11.68 -11.30
N ILE A 105 -30.80 -11.87 -12.06
CA ILE A 105 -30.58 -11.23 -13.37
C ILE A 105 -30.35 -12.28 -14.45
N ASP A 106 -30.39 -11.87 -15.73
CA ASP A 106 -29.97 -12.76 -16.82
C ASP A 106 -28.46 -13.05 -16.68
N PHE A 107 -28.09 -14.34 -16.71
CA PHE A 107 -26.70 -14.76 -16.55
C PHE A 107 -25.74 -14.19 -17.60
N THR A 108 -26.26 -13.79 -18.77
CA THR A 108 -25.46 -13.16 -19.83
C THR A 108 -25.06 -11.73 -19.49
N GLU A 109 -25.78 -11.05 -18.60
CA GLU A 109 -25.47 -9.70 -18.13
C GLU A 109 -24.42 -9.68 -17.01
N LEU A 110 -24.30 -10.78 -16.26
CA LEU A 110 -23.51 -10.83 -15.02
C LEU A 110 -22.06 -10.35 -15.21
N PRO A 111 -21.29 -10.77 -16.26
CA PRO A 111 -19.91 -10.31 -16.43
C PRO A 111 -19.81 -8.79 -16.68
N GLY A 112 -20.76 -8.22 -17.42
CA GLY A 112 -20.81 -6.77 -17.67
C GLY A 112 -21.13 -5.98 -16.41
N ILE A 113 -22.09 -6.45 -15.61
CA ILE A 113 -22.47 -5.85 -14.33
C ILE A 113 -21.31 -5.90 -13.33
N GLN A 114 -20.60 -7.04 -13.24
CA GLN A 114 -19.41 -7.15 -12.39
C GLN A 114 -18.38 -6.07 -12.70
N LYS A 115 -18.06 -5.90 -14.00
CA LYS A 115 -17.10 -4.89 -14.44
C LYS A 115 -17.58 -3.47 -14.12
N ASP A 116 -18.85 -3.15 -14.38
CA ASP A 116 -19.42 -1.83 -14.08
C ASP A 116 -19.36 -1.52 -12.57
N ILE A 117 -19.72 -2.48 -11.69
CA ILE A 117 -19.65 -2.29 -10.25
C ILE A 117 -18.20 -2.10 -9.79
N ILE A 118 -17.23 -2.86 -10.34
CA ILE A 118 -15.81 -2.69 -10.04
C ILE A 118 -15.34 -1.28 -10.43
N ASP A 119 -15.70 -0.80 -11.62
CA ASP A 119 -15.33 0.53 -12.12
C ASP A 119 -15.90 1.66 -11.26
N ARG A 120 -17.17 1.55 -10.88
CA ARG A 120 -17.83 2.51 -10.00
C ARG A 120 -17.20 2.49 -8.60
N SER A 121 -16.96 1.31 -8.02
CA SER A 121 -16.31 1.19 -6.71
C SER A 121 -14.95 1.87 -6.70
N PHE A 122 -14.18 1.69 -7.76
CA PHE A 122 -12.90 2.38 -7.95
C PHE A 122 -13.06 3.90 -7.99
N SER A 123 -14.04 4.42 -8.75
CA SER A 123 -14.32 5.86 -8.83
C SER A 123 -14.69 6.45 -7.47
N PHE A 124 -15.47 5.72 -6.67
CA PHE A 124 -15.82 6.10 -5.29
C PHE A 124 -14.71 5.88 -4.26
N GLY A 125 -13.59 5.24 -4.65
CA GLY A 125 -12.51 4.88 -3.73
C GLY A 125 -12.93 3.85 -2.66
N LYS A 126 -13.91 2.99 -2.98
CA LYS A 126 -14.42 1.96 -2.07
C LYS A 126 -13.85 0.59 -2.42
N PRO A 127 -13.42 -0.20 -1.42
CA PRO A 127 -13.03 -1.58 -1.65
C PRO A 127 -14.19 -2.40 -2.24
N ILE A 128 -13.87 -3.32 -3.14
CA ILE A 128 -14.82 -4.25 -3.72
C ILE A 128 -14.34 -5.69 -3.61
N VAL A 129 -15.24 -6.59 -3.25
CA VAL A 129 -15.02 -8.03 -3.17
C VAL A 129 -15.75 -8.73 -4.31
N THR A 130 -15.02 -9.48 -5.14
CA THR A 130 -15.64 -10.41 -6.10
C THR A 130 -15.77 -11.77 -5.44
N ALA A 131 -17.02 -12.24 -5.31
CA ALA A 131 -17.37 -13.38 -4.49
C ALA A 131 -18.15 -14.46 -5.25
N THR A 132 -18.07 -15.68 -4.73
CA THR A 132 -18.79 -16.90 -5.14
C THR A 132 -18.34 -17.48 -6.48
N GLN A 133 -18.36 -18.79 -6.58
CA GLN A 133 -18.05 -19.56 -7.80
C GLN A 133 -16.66 -19.23 -8.40
N MET A 134 -15.67 -18.93 -7.56
CA MET A 134 -14.32 -18.59 -8.01
C MET A 134 -13.54 -19.84 -8.38
N LEU A 135 -13.51 -20.85 -7.50
CA LEU A 135 -12.85 -22.15 -7.67
C LEU A 135 -13.79 -23.29 -7.24
N ASP A 136 -15.06 -23.21 -7.63
CA ASP A 136 -16.16 -24.07 -7.16
C ASP A 136 -15.85 -25.57 -7.35
N SER A 137 -15.18 -25.95 -8.45
CA SER A 137 -14.78 -27.34 -8.68
C SER A 137 -13.81 -27.88 -7.61
N MET A 138 -13.11 -27.01 -6.90
CA MET A 138 -12.21 -27.39 -5.80
C MET A 138 -12.94 -27.73 -4.51
N MET A 139 -14.25 -27.64 -4.48
CA MET A 139 -15.07 -28.29 -3.43
C MET A 139 -14.76 -29.80 -3.32
N VAL A 140 -14.56 -30.46 -4.46
CA VAL A 140 -14.40 -31.93 -4.55
C VAL A 140 -13.16 -32.34 -5.35
N ASN A 141 -12.45 -31.43 -6.01
CA ASN A 141 -11.25 -31.71 -6.81
C ASN A 141 -10.04 -30.96 -6.26
N PRO A 142 -8.84 -31.57 -6.27
CA PRO A 142 -7.61 -30.93 -5.77
C PRO A 142 -7.06 -29.83 -6.69
N ARG A 143 -7.64 -29.64 -7.88
CA ARG A 143 -7.23 -28.65 -8.88
C ARG A 143 -8.45 -28.02 -9.55
N PRO A 144 -8.40 -26.70 -9.84
CA PRO A 144 -9.48 -26.02 -10.52
C PRO A 144 -9.51 -26.33 -12.01
N THR A 145 -10.62 -25.99 -12.65
CA THR A 145 -10.74 -25.95 -14.09
C THR A 145 -9.97 -24.76 -14.68
N ARG A 146 -9.67 -24.81 -15.98
CA ARG A 146 -9.04 -23.68 -16.68
C ARG A 146 -9.95 -22.45 -16.74
N ALA A 147 -11.26 -22.65 -16.80
CA ALA A 147 -12.23 -21.56 -16.79
C ALA A 147 -12.21 -20.80 -15.46
N GLU A 148 -12.11 -21.51 -14.33
CA GLU A 148 -12.02 -20.91 -12.99
C GLU A 148 -10.70 -20.14 -12.80
N ILE A 149 -9.58 -20.67 -13.27
CA ILE A 149 -8.30 -19.94 -13.27
C ILE A 149 -8.43 -18.62 -14.04
N SER A 150 -9.06 -18.67 -15.22
CA SER A 150 -9.30 -17.48 -16.02
C SER A 150 -10.26 -16.51 -15.35
N ASP A 151 -11.28 -16.98 -14.63
CA ASP A 151 -12.24 -16.15 -13.93
C ASP A 151 -11.58 -15.39 -12.77
N VAL A 152 -10.77 -16.08 -11.94
CA VAL A 152 -9.98 -15.43 -10.87
C VAL A 152 -9.05 -14.37 -11.45
N ALA A 153 -8.29 -14.70 -12.50
CA ALA A 153 -7.39 -13.75 -13.15
C ALA A 153 -8.15 -12.55 -13.72
N ASN A 154 -9.31 -12.76 -14.37
CA ASN A 154 -10.13 -11.68 -14.92
C ASN A 154 -10.66 -10.73 -13.84
N ALA A 155 -11.11 -11.24 -12.69
CA ALA A 155 -11.53 -10.39 -11.57
C ALA A 155 -10.39 -9.46 -11.10
N ILE A 156 -9.15 -9.95 -11.11
CA ILE A 156 -7.96 -9.17 -10.76
C ILE A 156 -7.63 -8.13 -11.85
N TYR A 157 -7.66 -8.52 -13.14
CA TYR A 157 -7.51 -7.58 -14.26
C TYR A 157 -8.60 -6.51 -14.26
N ASP A 158 -9.83 -6.85 -13.85
CA ASP A 158 -10.93 -5.90 -13.71
C ASP A 158 -10.69 -4.89 -12.57
N GLY A 159 -9.74 -5.18 -11.65
CA GLY A 159 -9.36 -4.28 -10.57
C GLY A 159 -10.12 -4.50 -9.27
N THR A 160 -10.65 -5.69 -9.00
CA THR A 160 -11.22 -6.01 -7.68
C THR A 160 -10.22 -5.78 -6.54
N SER A 161 -10.71 -5.41 -5.36
CA SER A 161 -9.84 -5.20 -4.19
C SER A 161 -9.55 -6.48 -3.45
N ALA A 162 -10.48 -7.42 -3.47
CA ALA A 162 -10.37 -8.72 -2.86
C ALA A 162 -11.18 -9.75 -3.66
N ILE A 163 -10.79 -11.01 -3.54
CA ILE A 163 -11.48 -12.19 -4.08
C ILE A 163 -11.85 -13.10 -2.91
N MET A 164 -12.99 -13.76 -2.99
CA MET A 164 -13.52 -14.54 -1.87
C MET A 164 -13.78 -16.00 -2.27
N LEU A 165 -13.27 -16.93 -1.48
CA LEU A 165 -13.71 -18.33 -1.46
C LEU A 165 -14.92 -18.48 -0.54
N SER A 166 -15.84 -19.35 -0.89
CA SER A 166 -17.06 -19.63 -0.14
C SER A 166 -17.10 -21.10 0.30
N GLY A 167 -17.81 -21.92 -0.44
CA GLY A 167 -17.93 -23.35 -0.19
C GLY A 167 -16.59 -24.07 -0.21
N GLU A 168 -15.67 -23.64 -1.06
CA GLU A 168 -14.34 -24.21 -1.26
C GLU A 168 -13.54 -24.31 0.06
N THR A 169 -13.71 -23.32 0.94
CA THR A 169 -13.05 -23.30 2.26
C THR A 169 -13.99 -23.67 3.42
N ALA A 170 -15.32 -23.47 3.26
CA ALA A 170 -16.28 -23.71 4.34
C ALA A 170 -16.73 -25.18 4.43
N ALA A 171 -16.79 -25.90 3.31
CA ALA A 171 -17.32 -27.25 3.23
C ALA A 171 -16.64 -28.15 2.19
N GLY A 172 -15.62 -27.65 1.48
CA GLY A 172 -14.88 -28.40 0.47
C GLY A 172 -13.87 -29.37 1.08
N ASP A 173 -13.47 -30.35 0.28
CA ASP A 173 -12.48 -31.37 0.66
C ASP A 173 -11.02 -30.81 0.58
N TYR A 174 -10.79 -29.70 -0.13
CA TYR A 174 -9.47 -29.13 -0.41
C TYR A 174 -9.34 -27.65 -0.03
N PRO A 175 -9.66 -27.24 1.22
CA PRO A 175 -9.74 -25.81 1.60
C PRO A 175 -8.40 -25.09 1.52
N VAL A 176 -7.31 -25.73 1.93
CA VAL A 176 -5.96 -25.15 1.93
C VAL A 176 -5.41 -25.02 0.51
N GLU A 177 -5.64 -26.03 -0.32
CA GLU A 177 -5.25 -26.07 -1.72
C GLU A 177 -6.00 -25.00 -2.52
N ALA A 178 -7.29 -24.81 -2.26
CA ALA A 178 -8.09 -23.76 -2.89
C ALA A 178 -7.54 -22.36 -2.57
N LEU A 179 -7.21 -22.08 -1.31
CA LEU A 179 -6.62 -20.82 -0.91
C LEU A 179 -5.24 -20.60 -1.57
N LYS A 180 -4.37 -21.61 -1.53
CA LYS A 180 -3.04 -21.53 -2.16
C LYS A 180 -3.14 -21.30 -3.67
N THR A 181 -4.08 -21.97 -4.32
CA THR A 181 -4.32 -21.82 -5.76
C THR A 181 -4.80 -20.42 -6.10
N MET A 182 -5.76 -19.89 -5.34
CA MET A 182 -6.28 -18.53 -5.52
C MET A 182 -5.17 -17.48 -5.33
N SER A 183 -4.37 -17.61 -4.28
CA SER A 183 -3.21 -16.72 -4.02
C SER A 183 -2.20 -16.77 -5.17
N ALA A 184 -1.83 -17.96 -5.62
CA ALA A 184 -0.87 -18.12 -6.72
C ALA A 184 -1.37 -17.51 -8.04
N ILE A 185 -2.67 -17.62 -8.35
CA ILE A 185 -3.26 -16.97 -9.53
C ILE A 185 -3.21 -15.45 -9.36
N ALA A 186 -3.55 -14.94 -8.18
CA ALA A 186 -3.55 -13.51 -7.91
C ALA A 186 -2.15 -12.91 -8.05
N GLU A 187 -1.16 -13.48 -7.37
CA GLU A 187 0.23 -13.03 -7.43
C GLU A 187 0.78 -13.09 -8.86
N ARG A 188 0.49 -14.17 -9.60
CA ARG A 188 0.94 -14.29 -10.99
C ARG A 188 0.33 -13.23 -11.87
N THR A 189 -0.98 -12.99 -11.75
CA THR A 189 -1.71 -12.01 -12.55
C THR A 189 -1.24 -10.58 -12.31
N GLU A 190 -1.02 -10.20 -11.05
CA GLU A 190 -0.54 -8.85 -10.69
C GLU A 190 0.89 -8.58 -11.16
N ASN A 191 1.73 -9.62 -11.29
CA ASN A 191 3.12 -9.50 -11.75
C ASN A 191 3.27 -9.56 -13.28
N GLU A 192 2.19 -9.68 -14.04
CA GLU A 192 2.27 -9.69 -15.51
C GLU A 192 2.41 -8.29 -16.11
N GLU A 193 3.15 -8.18 -17.23
CA GLU A 193 3.37 -6.90 -17.94
C GLU A 193 2.07 -6.24 -18.42
N HIS A 194 1.03 -7.05 -18.65
CA HIS A 194 -0.28 -6.58 -19.11
C HIS A 194 -1.21 -6.12 -17.98
N TYR A 195 -0.83 -6.36 -16.73
CA TYR A 195 -1.58 -5.84 -15.60
C TYR A 195 -1.53 -4.30 -15.60
N ARG A 196 -2.65 -3.68 -15.93
CA ARG A 196 -2.82 -2.23 -16.01
C ARG A 196 -3.94 -1.79 -15.06
N PRO A 197 -3.71 -1.73 -13.74
CA PRO A 197 -4.76 -1.28 -12.82
C PRO A 197 -5.06 0.22 -12.93
N GLN A 198 -4.28 0.95 -13.73
CA GLN A 198 -4.44 2.39 -13.92
C GLN A 198 -5.65 2.69 -14.83
N ARG A 199 -6.83 2.62 -14.24
CA ARG A 199 -7.97 3.35 -14.75
C ARG A 199 -7.81 4.80 -14.32
N HIS A 200 -8.22 5.74 -15.15
CA HIS A 200 -8.25 7.16 -14.78
C HIS A 200 -9.29 7.34 -13.67
N ALA A 201 -8.87 7.18 -12.42
CA ALA A 201 -9.71 7.57 -11.30
C ALA A 201 -9.95 9.06 -11.43
N GLU A 202 -11.21 9.47 -11.53
CA GLU A 202 -11.53 10.87 -11.34
C GLU A 202 -11.05 11.29 -9.95
N ILE A 203 -10.18 12.31 -9.92
CA ILE A 203 -9.70 12.86 -8.66
C ILE A 203 -10.89 13.59 -8.04
N GLN A 204 -11.33 13.11 -6.90
CA GLN A 204 -12.31 13.85 -6.14
C GLN A 204 -11.69 15.18 -5.68
N ILE A 205 -12.47 16.25 -5.70
CA ILE A 205 -12.01 17.60 -5.28
C ILE A 205 -11.81 17.59 -3.75
N SER A 206 -10.73 16.97 -3.30
CA SER A 206 -10.30 16.99 -1.90
C SER A 206 -8.77 17.03 -1.80
N VAL A 207 -8.28 17.76 -0.78
CA VAL A 207 -6.85 17.86 -0.51
C VAL A 207 -6.24 16.47 -0.28
N SER A 208 -6.90 15.62 0.48
CA SER A 208 -6.42 14.28 0.82
C SER A 208 -6.32 13.36 -0.40
N ASP A 209 -7.31 13.42 -1.32
CA ASP A 209 -7.29 12.60 -2.54
C ASP A 209 -6.19 13.08 -3.51
N ALA A 210 -6.06 14.40 -3.69
CA ALA A 210 -5.01 14.99 -4.51
C ALA A 210 -3.60 14.66 -3.95
N THR A 211 -3.45 14.72 -2.62
CA THR A 211 -2.17 14.38 -1.95
C THR A 211 -1.85 12.90 -2.11
N ALA A 212 -2.82 12.00 -1.96
CA ALA A 212 -2.63 10.56 -2.16
C ALA A 212 -2.23 10.23 -3.60
N HIS A 213 -2.89 10.86 -4.58
CA HIS A 213 -2.53 10.72 -6.00
C HIS A 213 -1.10 11.19 -6.27
N ALA A 214 -0.75 12.40 -5.80
CA ALA A 214 0.60 12.95 -5.96
C ALA A 214 1.67 12.09 -5.28
N ALA A 215 1.38 11.50 -4.09
CA ALA A 215 2.29 10.60 -3.40
C ALA A 215 2.56 9.32 -4.20
N CYS A 216 1.54 8.73 -4.83
CA CYS A 216 1.72 7.56 -5.71
C CYS A 216 2.59 7.89 -6.94
N LEU A 217 2.37 9.05 -7.57
CA LEU A 217 3.19 9.50 -8.69
C LEU A 217 4.64 9.76 -8.25
N THR A 218 4.82 10.48 -7.13
CA THR A 218 6.15 10.75 -6.57
C THR A 218 6.89 9.45 -6.27
N ALA A 219 6.23 8.47 -5.63
CA ALA A 219 6.85 7.20 -5.31
C ALA A 219 7.31 6.43 -6.56
N LYS A 220 6.53 6.50 -7.63
CA LYS A 220 6.89 5.93 -8.94
C LYS A 220 8.11 6.65 -9.54
N ASP A 221 8.09 7.99 -9.56
CA ASP A 221 9.12 8.80 -10.24
C ASP A 221 10.48 8.72 -9.56
N VAL A 222 10.51 8.63 -8.20
CA VAL A 222 11.75 8.45 -7.43
C VAL A 222 12.12 6.97 -7.24
N ASN A 223 11.36 6.04 -7.80
CA ASN A 223 11.52 4.59 -7.60
C ASN A 223 11.60 4.21 -6.11
N ALA A 224 10.69 4.75 -5.31
CA ALA A 224 10.64 4.47 -3.87
C ALA A 224 10.42 2.98 -3.60
N ALA A 225 11.01 2.46 -2.50
CA ALA A 225 10.82 1.07 -2.06
C ALA A 225 9.39 0.83 -1.55
N ALA A 226 8.81 1.82 -0.87
CA ALA A 226 7.43 1.77 -0.36
C ALA A 226 6.83 3.18 -0.24
N ILE A 227 5.50 3.23 -0.06
CA ILE A 227 4.78 4.41 0.42
C ILE A 227 4.40 4.15 1.87
N VAL A 228 4.94 4.92 2.80
CA VAL A 228 4.57 4.86 4.22
C VAL A 228 3.51 5.92 4.49
N THR A 229 2.39 5.53 5.08
CA THR A 229 1.35 6.48 5.47
C THR A 229 1.00 6.34 6.93
N VAL A 230 0.89 7.46 7.63
CA VAL A 230 0.36 7.48 8.99
C VAL A 230 -1.06 8.00 8.95
N SER A 231 -2.00 7.20 9.44
CA SER A 231 -3.43 7.50 9.34
C SER A 231 -4.18 7.02 10.57
N GLU A 232 -4.90 7.91 11.23
CA GLU A 232 -5.71 7.60 12.39
C GLU A 232 -6.91 6.70 12.03
N SER A 233 -7.66 7.07 11.01
CA SER A 233 -8.88 6.35 10.55
C SER A 233 -8.64 5.36 9.40
N GLY A 234 -7.41 5.26 8.90
CA GLY A 234 -7.06 4.48 7.70
C GLY A 234 -7.49 5.12 6.37
N ASN A 235 -8.06 6.32 6.38
CA ASN A 235 -8.59 6.94 5.16
C ASN A 235 -7.50 7.21 4.12
N THR A 236 -6.34 7.76 4.53
CA THR A 236 -5.21 8.02 3.63
C THR A 236 -4.73 6.73 2.96
N ALA A 237 -4.63 5.64 3.73
CA ALA A 237 -4.22 4.35 3.18
C ALA A 237 -5.21 3.84 2.12
N ARG A 238 -6.52 3.99 2.35
CA ARG A 238 -7.54 3.64 1.34
C ARG A 238 -7.48 4.51 0.10
N LEU A 239 -7.22 5.81 0.25
CA LEU A 239 -7.01 6.71 -0.90
C LEU A 239 -5.77 6.33 -1.72
N LEU A 240 -4.66 5.97 -1.07
CA LEU A 240 -3.48 5.45 -1.76
C LEU A 240 -3.79 4.14 -2.50
N SER A 241 -4.49 3.20 -1.84
CA SER A 241 -4.93 1.93 -2.42
C SER A 241 -5.79 2.12 -3.67
N LYS A 242 -6.64 3.15 -3.71
CA LYS A 242 -7.43 3.54 -4.89
C LYS A 242 -6.57 3.71 -6.15
N TYR A 243 -5.38 4.31 -6.03
CA TYR A 243 -4.49 4.58 -7.17
C TYR A 243 -3.60 3.41 -7.58
N ARG A 244 -3.68 2.27 -6.89
CA ARG A 244 -2.97 1.03 -7.24
C ARG A 244 -1.48 1.26 -7.55
N PRO A 245 -0.68 1.89 -6.66
CA PRO A 245 0.73 2.08 -6.90
C PRO A 245 1.46 0.74 -7.02
N LYS A 246 2.57 0.72 -7.77
CA LYS A 246 3.46 -0.47 -7.80
C LYS A 246 4.17 -0.70 -6.48
N GLN A 247 4.45 0.39 -5.77
CA GLN A 247 5.09 0.36 -4.46
C GLN A 247 4.10 -0.17 -3.41
N PRO A 248 4.54 -1.05 -2.50
CA PRO A 248 3.71 -1.47 -1.37
C PRO A 248 3.32 -0.27 -0.51
N ILE A 249 2.11 -0.30 0.03
CA ILE A 249 1.58 0.72 0.93
C ILE A 249 1.71 0.20 2.36
N ILE A 250 2.54 0.84 3.17
CA ILE A 250 2.70 0.52 4.58
C ILE A 250 1.92 1.55 5.39
N ALA A 251 0.81 1.11 5.98
CA ALA A 251 -0.08 1.97 6.76
C ALA A 251 0.21 1.83 8.26
N CYS A 252 0.79 2.85 8.85
CA CYS A 252 0.98 2.93 10.30
C CYS A 252 -0.27 3.54 10.93
N VAL A 253 -0.93 2.79 11.80
CA VAL A 253 -2.18 3.15 12.47
C VAL A 253 -2.06 2.98 13.98
N MET A 254 -2.90 3.69 14.75
CA MET A 254 -2.84 3.69 16.22
C MET A 254 -3.92 2.81 16.84
N ASP A 255 -4.89 2.36 16.05
CA ASP A 255 -6.04 1.58 16.48
C ASP A 255 -6.03 0.19 15.84
N GLU A 256 -6.21 -0.86 16.67
CA GLU A 256 -6.21 -2.25 16.22
C GLU A 256 -7.40 -2.59 15.30
N GLN A 257 -8.56 -1.98 15.52
CA GLN A 257 -9.72 -2.20 14.66
C GLN A 257 -9.48 -1.62 13.27
N VAL A 258 -8.92 -0.40 13.20
CA VAL A 258 -8.50 0.22 11.93
C VAL A 258 -7.44 -0.63 11.23
N GLN A 259 -6.48 -1.20 11.98
CA GLN A 259 -5.47 -2.11 11.44
C GLN A 259 -6.13 -3.32 10.76
N ARG A 260 -7.05 -3.99 11.45
CA ARG A 260 -7.78 -5.15 10.89
C ARG A 260 -8.66 -4.77 9.71
N GLN A 261 -9.34 -3.62 9.76
CA GLN A 261 -10.20 -3.12 8.69
C GLN A 261 -9.44 -2.80 7.39
N LEU A 262 -8.17 -2.41 7.48
CA LEU A 262 -7.34 -2.15 6.31
C LEU A 262 -6.98 -3.41 5.53
N SER A 263 -7.12 -4.61 6.12
CA SER A 263 -6.85 -5.89 5.44
C SER A 263 -7.74 -6.12 4.21
N LEU A 264 -8.91 -5.47 4.13
CA LEU A 264 -9.79 -5.54 2.96
C LEU A 264 -9.33 -4.64 1.80
N SER A 265 -8.41 -3.72 2.05
CA SER A 265 -7.95 -2.75 1.06
C SER A 265 -6.74 -3.29 0.29
N TRP A 266 -6.78 -3.18 -1.01
CA TRP A 266 -5.72 -3.70 -1.89
C TRP A 266 -4.35 -3.06 -1.61
N GLY A 267 -3.31 -3.88 -1.60
CA GLY A 267 -1.91 -3.43 -1.55
C GLY A 267 -1.49 -2.77 -0.24
N ILE A 268 -2.29 -2.85 0.82
CA ILE A 268 -1.98 -2.29 2.13
C ILE A 268 -1.46 -3.36 3.08
N THR A 269 -0.31 -3.08 3.68
CA THR A 269 0.15 -3.74 4.90
C THR A 269 0.03 -2.76 6.06
N SER A 270 -0.76 -3.11 7.08
CA SER A 270 -1.01 -2.25 8.24
C SER A 270 -0.15 -2.64 9.43
N LEU A 271 0.49 -1.65 10.06
CA LEU A 271 1.31 -1.79 11.24
C LEU A 271 0.76 -0.93 12.39
N LEU A 272 0.74 -1.49 13.60
CA LEU A 272 0.33 -0.75 14.79
C LEU A 272 1.49 0.11 15.30
N MET A 273 1.25 1.41 15.46
CA MET A 273 2.22 2.40 15.89
C MET A 273 1.70 3.16 17.11
N GLY A 274 2.60 3.55 18.01
CA GLY A 274 2.26 4.46 19.10
C GLY A 274 2.01 5.90 18.62
N PRO A 275 1.48 6.78 19.49
CA PRO A 275 1.28 8.19 19.18
C PRO A 275 2.60 8.89 18.94
N ALA A 276 2.63 9.84 17.99
CA ALA A 276 3.75 10.75 17.75
C ALA A 276 3.37 12.18 18.11
N HIS A 277 4.30 12.97 18.64
CA HIS A 277 4.06 14.33 19.13
C HIS A 277 4.55 15.42 18.16
N SER A 278 5.31 15.04 17.16
CA SER A 278 5.79 15.95 16.11
C SER A 278 5.81 15.26 14.74
N THR A 279 5.89 16.06 13.69
CA THR A 279 6.00 15.55 12.30
C THR A 279 7.29 14.76 12.10
N ASP A 280 8.40 15.19 12.67
CA ASP A 280 9.68 14.50 12.52
C ASP A 280 9.66 13.16 13.26
N GLU A 281 9.16 13.13 14.50
CA GLU A 281 8.95 11.90 15.27
C GLU A 281 8.03 10.90 14.53
N LEU A 282 6.93 11.41 13.93
CA LEU A 282 6.00 10.60 13.15
C LEU A 282 6.71 9.91 11.97
N ILE A 283 7.56 10.65 11.24
CA ILE A 283 8.32 10.11 10.11
C ILE A 283 9.34 9.08 10.58
N GLU A 284 10.12 9.40 11.62
CA GLU A 284 11.13 8.49 12.17
C GLU A 284 10.49 7.20 12.70
N MET A 285 9.43 7.31 13.51
CA MET A 285 8.74 6.15 14.07
C MET A 285 8.13 5.25 13.00
N SER A 286 7.44 5.84 12.01
CA SER A 286 6.75 5.07 10.97
C SER A 286 7.74 4.36 10.03
N THR A 287 8.83 5.02 9.65
CA THR A 287 9.86 4.42 8.79
C THR A 287 10.68 3.37 9.54
N ALA A 288 11.06 3.62 10.80
CA ALA A 288 11.73 2.64 11.65
C ALA A 288 10.86 1.40 11.91
N LEU A 289 9.54 1.59 12.08
CA LEU A 289 8.60 0.48 12.24
C LEU A 289 8.51 -0.37 10.96
N ALA A 290 8.48 0.26 9.79
CA ALA A 290 8.49 -0.42 8.50
C ALA A 290 9.81 -1.16 8.26
N GLU A 291 10.95 -0.57 8.61
CA GLU A 291 12.27 -1.19 8.55
C GLU A 291 12.36 -2.41 9.48
N LYS A 292 11.95 -2.27 10.75
CA LYS A 292 11.95 -3.36 11.74
C LYS A 292 11.13 -4.57 11.28
N ASN A 293 10.06 -4.34 10.51
CA ASN A 293 9.21 -5.41 9.98
C ASN A 293 9.68 -5.91 8.59
N GLY A 294 10.82 -5.44 8.06
CA GLY A 294 11.42 -5.91 6.82
C GLY A 294 10.77 -5.37 5.53
N TYR A 295 9.95 -4.34 5.63
CA TYR A 295 9.33 -3.69 4.46
C TYR A 295 10.20 -2.58 3.86
N LEU A 296 11.15 -2.07 4.61
CA LEU A 296 12.14 -1.08 4.18
C LEU A 296 13.52 -1.50 4.65
N HIS A 297 14.55 -1.07 3.91
CA HIS A 297 15.93 -1.34 4.27
C HIS A 297 16.73 -0.05 4.30
N ASN A 298 17.80 -0.03 5.11
CA ASN A 298 18.68 1.11 5.24
C ASN A 298 19.24 1.55 3.87
N GLY A 299 19.11 2.83 3.54
CA GLY A 299 19.53 3.41 2.27
C GLY A 299 18.46 3.41 1.17
N GLU A 300 17.29 2.85 1.40
CA GLU A 300 16.18 2.92 0.45
C GLU A 300 15.44 4.26 0.56
N LEU A 301 14.94 4.74 -0.59
CA LEU A 301 14.02 5.88 -0.62
C LEU A 301 12.59 5.40 -0.35
N THR A 302 11.87 6.12 0.49
CA THR A 302 10.44 5.94 0.73
C THR A 302 9.71 7.27 0.61
N VAL A 303 8.43 7.22 0.26
CA VAL A 303 7.54 8.39 0.28
C VAL A 303 6.65 8.29 1.52
N VAL A 304 6.74 9.28 2.40
CA VAL A 304 5.93 9.34 3.61
C VAL A 304 4.78 10.32 3.42
N THR A 305 3.56 9.91 3.77
CA THR A 305 2.36 10.77 3.76
C THR A 305 1.71 10.83 5.12
N ALA A 306 1.26 12.00 5.52
CA ALA A 306 0.55 12.21 6.77
C ALA A 306 -0.34 13.46 6.74
N GLY A 307 -1.18 13.60 7.75
CA GLY A 307 -1.88 14.83 8.06
C GLY A 307 -1.07 15.72 9.01
N VAL A 308 -0.89 16.98 8.68
CA VAL A 308 -0.21 18.00 9.50
C VAL A 308 -1.19 19.15 9.78
N PRO A 309 -1.36 19.59 11.04
CA PRO A 309 -0.70 19.13 12.26
C PRO A 309 -1.12 17.73 12.70
N VAL A 310 -0.21 17.03 13.41
CA VAL A 310 -0.44 15.68 13.94
C VAL A 310 -1.64 15.70 14.89
N GLY A 311 -2.50 14.66 14.84
CA GLY A 311 -3.70 14.54 15.69
C GLY A 311 -4.96 15.19 15.15
N VAL A 312 -4.93 15.73 13.90
CA VAL A 312 -6.14 16.24 13.22
C VAL A 312 -6.56 15.24 12.14
N SER A 313 -7.64 14.52 12.40
CA SER A 313 -8.16 13.50 11.49
C SER A 313 -8.65 14.09 10.15
N GLY A 314 -8.42 13.39 9.05
CA GLY A 314 -8.96 13.75 7.72
C GLY A 314 -8.14 14.78 6.92
N THR A 315 -6.96 15.18 7.39
CA THR A 315 -6.15 16.26 6.79
C THR A 315 -4.86 15.77 6.13
N THR A 316 -4.90 14.70 5.33
CA THR A 316 -3.69 14.30 4.59
C THR A 316 -3.26 15.42 3.64
N ASN A 317 -2.15 16.10 3.96
CA ASN A 317 -1.68 17.31 3.26
C ASN A 317 -0.16 17.38 3.12
N MET A 318 0.57 16.30 3.54
CA MET A 318 2.02 16.25 3.49
C MET A 318 2.49 15.07 2.64
N ILE A 319 3.50 15.33 1.82
CA ILE A 319 4.32 14.32 1.12
C ILE A 319 5.78 14.63 1.43
N LYS A 320 6.52 13.64 1.92
CA LYS A 320 7.96 13.78 2.17
C LYS A 320 8.69 12.58 1.57
N ILE A 321 9.70 12.85 0.74
CA ILE A 321 10.66 11.84 0.33
C ILE A 321 11.66 11.67 1.47
N HIS A 322 11.84 10.44 1.95
CA HIS A 322 12.69 10.11 3.08
C HIS A 322 13.62 8.95 2.72
N MET A 323 14.88 9.04 3.15
CA MET A 323 15.83 7.95 3.05
C MET A 323 15.85 7.18 4.37
N VAL A 324 15.64 5.88 4.29
CA VAL A 324 15.47 5.00 5.47
C VAL A 324 16.77 4.84 6.23
N GLY A 325 16.69 4.88 7.55
CA GLY A 325 17.81 4.67 8.46
C GLY A 325 18.75 5.87 8.54
N ASN A 326 20.00 5.62 8.91
CA ASN A 326 21.03 6.63 9.03
C ASN A 326 21.79 6.95 7.73
N CYS A 327 21.31 6.41 6.60
CA CYS A 327 21.94 6.62 5.30
C CYS A 327 21.63 8.04 4.78
N LEU A 328 22.68 8.77 4.46
CA LEU A 328 22.61 10.15 3.97
C LEU A 328 22.78 10.25 2.46
N ALA A 329 23.51 9.31 1.85
CA ALA A 329 23.72 9.21 0.42
C ALA A 329 24.11 7.79 0.03
N THR A 330 23.80 7.40 -1.21
CA THR A 330 24.23 6.13 -1.81
C THR A 330 24.94 6.37 -3.13
N GLY A 331 25.89 5.50 -3.44
CA GLY A 331 26.66 5.54 -4.67
C GLY A 331 27.41 4.25 -4.92
N VAL A 332 28.44 4.28 -5.73
CA VAL A 332 29.28 3.12 -6.02
C VAL A 332 30.60 3.22 -5.25
N GLY A 333 30.86 2.27 -4.38
CA GLY A 333 32.13 2.17 -3.66
C GLY A 333 33.27 1.79 -4.62
N VAL A 334 34.37 2.53 -4.57
CA VAL A 334 35.58 2.31 -5.36
C VAL A 334 36.49 1.32 -4.63
N GLY A 335 37.08 0.36 -5.35
CA GLY A 335 38.03 -0.59 -4.78
C GLY A 335 37.41 -1.78 -4.04
N ARG A 336 36.18 -2.15 -4.36
CA ARG A 336 35.51 -3.37 -3.83
C ARG A 336 36.46 -4.58 -3.89
N GLY A 337 36.74 -5.18 -2.72
CA GLY A 337 37.60 -6.35 -2.60
C GLY A 337 39.02 -6.09 -2.08
N LYS A 338 39.39 -4.84 -1.83
CA LYS A 338 40.65 -4.50 -1.12
C LYS A 338 40.33 -4.19 0.36
N THR A 339 40.96 -4.90 1.27
CA THR A 339 40.70 -4.83 2.73
C THR A 339 40.89 -3.43 3.33
N ASP A 340 41.73 -2.59 2.72
CA ASP A 340 42.07 -1.25 3.26
C ASP A 340 41.14 -0.13 2.76
N LEU A 341 40.17 -0.43 1.87
CA LEU A 341 39.24 0.53 1.25
C LEU A 341 37.78 0.30 1.65
N VAL A 342 37.53 -0.40 2.74
CA VAL A 342 36.18 -0.88 3.09
C VAL A 342 35.33 0.22 3.70
N SER A 343 35.88 0.97 4.67
CA SER A 343 35.13 2.02 5.37
C SER A 343 36.06 3.03 6.04
N ALA A 344 35.53 4.23 6.28
CA ALA A 344 36.15 5.24 7.12
C ALA A 344 35.09 6.15 7.72
N SER A 345 35.41 6.83 8.81
CA SER A 345 34.51 7.78 9.46
C SER A 345 35.23 9.09 9.76
N GLY A 346 34.47 10.17 9.86
CA GLY A 346 34.96 11.49 10.18
C GLY A 346 33.90 12.57 10.04
N LYS A 347 34.26 13.81 10.36
CA LYS A 347 33.37 14.94 10.15
C LYS A 347 33.25 15.25 8.66
N ALA A 348 32.02 15.42 8.18
CA ALA A 348 31.75 15.82 6.80
C ALA A 348 32.29 17.23 6.53
N CYS A 349 33.07 17.37 5.47
CA CYS A 349 33.44 18.65 4.90
C CYS A 349 32.74 18.80 3.54
N VAL A 350 31.58 19.44 3.55
CA VAL A 350 30.76 19.61 2.36
C VAL A 350 31.16 20.88 1.64
N CYS A 351 31.68 20.73 0.41
CA CYS A 351 32.20 21.83 -0.39
C CYS A 351 31.73 21.70 -1.83
N ARG A 352 31.35 22.82 -2.43
CA ARG A 352 30.91 22.87 -3.83
C ARG A 352 31.99 23.43 -4.76
N THR A 353 32.98 24.15 -4.19
CA THR A 353 34.08 24.77 -4.92
C THR A 353 35.44 24.48 -4.26
N LEU A 354 36.52 24.65 -5.01
CA LEU A 354 37.88 24.49 -4.50
C LEU A 354 38.22 25.53 -3.40
N GLU A 355 37.68 26.74 -3.50
CA GLU A 355 37.87 27.80 -2.49
C GLU A 355 37.25 27.40 -1.16
N GLU A 356 36.07 26.75 -1.20
CA GLU A 356 35.42 26.21 0.01
C GLU A 356 36.29 25.10 0.63
N VAL A 357 36.85 24.20 -0.19
CA VAL A 357 37.75 23.14 0.31
C VAL A 357 38.96 23.75 1.01
N LYS A 358 39.61 24.77 0.39
CA LYS A 358 40.74 25.49 0.98
C LYS A 358 40.40 26.13 2.35
N ALA A 359 39.20 26.66 2.46
CA ALA A 359 38.75 27.35 3.67
C ALA A 359 38.37 26.42 4.81
N LYS A 360 37.60 25.35 4.49
CA LYS A 360 36.92 24.50 5.50
C LYS A 360 37.65 23.22 5.82
N PHE A 361 38.31 22.59 4.86
CA PHE A 361 38.88 21.26 5.04
C PHE A 361 39.95 21.21 6.14
N ARG A 362 39.95 20.14 6.89
CA ARG A 362 41.00 19.76 7.88
C ARG A 362 41.33 18.28 7.67
N PRO A 363 42.61 17.88 7.89
CA PRO A 363 43.02 16.47 7.80
C PRO A 363 42.13 15.55 8.65
N GLY A 364 41.77 14.38 8.10
CA GLY A 364 40.91 13.40 8.77
C GLY A 364 39.41 13.63 8.58
N MET A 365 38.97 14.69 7.89
CA MET A 365 37.58 14.88 7.54
C MET A 365 37.18 14.01 6.33
N VAL A 366 35.92 13.73 6.18
CA VAL A 366 35.34 13.13 4.97
C VAL A 366 35.01 14.25 3.99
N LEU A 367 35.69 14.26 2.84
CA LEU A 367 35.46 15.27 1.81
C LEU A 367 34.27 14.92 0.95
N VAL A 368 33.26 15.81 0.92
CA VAL A 368 32.02 15.66 0.14
C VAL A 368 31.96 16.78 -0.89
N VAL A 369 32.08 16.43 -2.19
CA VAL A 369 32.17 17.38 -3.30
C VAL A 369 31.40 16.92 -4.52
N PRO A 370 30.96 17.83 -5.43
CA PRO A 370 30.30 17.42 -6.68
C PRO A 370 31.25 16.65 -7.62
N SER A 371 32.50 17.08 -7.74
CA SER A 371 33.56 16.44 -8.56
C SER A 371 34.92 16.76 -7.99
N THR A 372 35.99 16.09 -8.44
CA THR A 372 37.35 16.33 -8.02
C THR A 372 38.21 16.84 -9.18
N THR A 373 39.24 17.64 -8.87
CA THR A 373 40.23 18.14 -9.81
C THR A 373 41.66 17.84 -9.32
N ASN A 374 42.65 17.96 -10.20
CA ASN A 374 44.06 17.76 -9.84
C ASN A 374 44.52 18.67 -8.68
N GLU A 375 43.97 19.86 -8.55
CA GLU A 375 44.29 20.81 -7.48
C GLU A 375 43.77 20.33 -6.10
N MET A 376 42.84 19.38 -6.07
CA MET A 376 42.31 18.80 -4.85
C MET A 376 43.11 17.58 -4.34
N LEU A 377 44.12 17.08 -5.08
CA LEU A 377 44.86 15.86 -4.72
C LEU A 377 45.44 15.87 -3.30
N GLY A 378 45.99 17.02 -2.84
CA GLY A 378 46.49 17.15 -1.49
C GLY A 378 45.40 16.93 -0.42
N TYR A 379 44.24 17.52 -0.64
CA TYR A 379 43.09 17.38 0.27
C TYR A 379 42.51 15.94 0.29
N VAL A 380 42.40 15.30 -0.89
CA VAL A 380 41.95 13.90 -1.00
C VAL A 380 42.93 12.97 -0.28
N ARG A 381 44.24 13.20 -0.38
CA ARG A 381 45.25 12.41 0.33
C ARG A 381 45.09 12.52 1.86
N ASP A 382 44.79 13.71 2.35
CA ASP A 382 44.68 13.97 3.79
C ASP A 382 43.27 13.73 4.34
N ALA A 383 42.26 13.41 3.49
CA ALA A 383 40.92 13.06 3.87
C ALA A 383 40.83 11.65 4.45
N ALA A 384 39.90 11.42 5.37
CA ALA A 384 39.54 10.09 5.84
C ALA A 384 38.85 9.27 4.74
N ALA A 385 37.93 9.88 4.00
CA ALA A 385 37.23 9.31 2.85
C ALA A 385 36.82 10.40 1.87
N LEU A 386 36.40 9.98 0.67
CA LEU A 386 35.91 10.83 -0.40
C LEU A 386 34.51 10.43 -0.84
N VAL A 387 33.57 11.37 -0.89
CA VAL A 387 32.21 11.20 -1.40
C VAL A 387 31.99 12.20 -2.53
N VAL A 388 31.61 11.69 -3.71
CA VAL A 388 31.52 12.49 -4.93
C VAL A 388 30.21 12.25 -5.66
N GLU A 389 29.53 13.32 -6.08
CA GLU A 389 28.28 13.23 -6.84
C GLU A 389 28.50 12.75 -8.27
N GLU A 390 29.66 13.07 -8.86
CA GLU A 390 30.04 12.65 -10.22
C GLU A 390 30.04 11.11 -10.32
N PRO A 391 29.29 10.51 -11.25
CA PRO A 391 29.21 9.08 -11.42
C PRO A 391 30.39 8.51 -12.22
N GLY A 392 30.66 7.22 -12.04
CA GLY A 392 31.54 6.42 -12.89
C GLY A 392 32.84 5.99 -12.21
N LEU A 393 33.14 4.69 -12.35
CA LEU A 393 34.39 4.10 -11.85
C LEU A 393 35.65 4.57 -12.60
N ASN A 394 35.49 5.26 -13.74
CA ASN A 394 36.55 5.90 -14.52
C ASN A 394 36.65 7.43 -14.28
N SER A 395 35.85 7.96 -13.33
CA SER A 395 35.94 9.36 -12.95
C SER A 395 37.29 9.69 -12.30
N HIS A 396 37.67 10.97 -12.31
CA HIS A 396 38.90 11.43 -11.65
C HIS A 396 38.91 11.04 -10.17
N ALA A 397 37.78 11.20 -9.48
CA ALA A 397 37.61 10.79 -8.07
C ALA A 397 37.85 9.29 -7.82
N ALA A 398 37.33 8.43 -8.69
CA ALA A 398 37.51 6.99 -8.58
C ALA A 398 38.98 6.58 -8.78
N ILE A 399 39.65 7.16 -9.79
CA ILE A 399 41.06 6.86 -10.08
C ILE A 399 41.94 7.33 -8.91
N VAL A 400 41.74 8.56 -8.44
CA VAL A 400 42.54 9.14 -7.35
C VAL A 400 42.29 8.43 -6.04
N GLY A 401 41.02 8.12 -5.69
CA GLY A 401 40.67 7.38 -4.49
C GLY A 401 41.32 6.00 -4.44
N ASN A 402 41.28 5.27 -5.55
CA ASN A 402 41.93 3.97 -5.66
C ASN A 402 43.47 4.06 -5.59
N SER A 403 44.06 5.09 -6.22
CA SER A 403 45.53 5.26 -6.23
C SER A 403 46.07 5.71 -4.86
N LEU A 404 45.31 6.51 -4.12
CA LEU A 404 45.69 6.99 -2.79
C LEU A 404 45.21 6.07 -1.67
N LEU A 405 44.61 4.94 -1.99
CA LEU A 405 44.04 3.97 -1.04
C LEU A 405 43.04 4.63 -0.06
N LYS A 406 42.16 5.48 -0.59
CA LYS A 406 41.11 6.16 0.19
C LYS A 406 39.75 5.53 -0.04
N PRO A 407 38.96 5.24 1.02
CA PRO A 407 37.57 4.88 0.87
C PRO A 407 36.84 5.96 0.07
N THR A 408 36.28 5.58 -1.07
CA THR A 408 35.71 6.54 -2.02
C THR A 408 34.35 6.02 -2.51
N ILE A 409 33.34 6.89 -2.47
CA ILE A 409 32.02 6.65 -3.10
C ILE A 409 31.86 7.66 -4.23
N VAL A 410 31.56 7.18 -5.45
CA VAL A 410 31.23 7.98 -6.63
C VAL A 410 29.79 7.80 -7.02
N GLY A 411 29.20 8.80 -7.70
CA GLY A 411 27.79 8.78 -8.08
C GLY A 411 26.83 8.96 -6.89
N ALA A 412 27.31 9.57 -5.80
CA ALA A 412 26.47 9.89 -4.64
C ALA A 412 25.59 11.12 -4.93
N ALA A 413 24.60 10.96 -5.79
CA ALA A 413 23.75 12.04 -6.26
C ALA A 413 23.07 12.79 -5.10
N GLY A 414 23.21 14.12 -5.07
CA GLY A 414 22.63 14.97 -4.04
C GLY A 414 23.37 14.95 -2.69
N ALA A 415 24.52 14.28 -2.57
CA ALA A 415 25.29 14.20 -1.32
C ALA A 415 25.64 15.59 -0.75
N CYS A 416 26.02 16.54 -1.60
CA CYS A 416 26.31 17.91 -1.20
C CYS A 416 25.10 18.71 -0.69
N SER A 417 23.89 18.20 -0.91
CA SER A 417 22.64 18.82 -0.44
C SER A 417 22.02 18.08 0.75
N HIS A 418 22.23 16.78 0.84
CA HIS A 418 21.66 15.92 1.89
C HIS A 418 22.58 15.83 3.12
N ILE A 419 23.90 15.89 2.92
CA ILE A 419 24.85 15.80 4.02
C ILE A 419 25.10 17.22 4.57
N ARG A 420 24.88 17.38 5.87
CA ARG A 420 25.15 18.65 6.55
C ARG A 420 26.64 18.78 6.87
N ASP A 421 27.20 19.95 6.59
CA ASP A 421 28.60 20.27 6.91
C ASP A 421 28.88 20.12 8.43
N GLY A 422 29.99 19.48 8.78
CA GLY A 422 30.40 19.22 10.16
C GLY A 422 29.73 18.02 10.84
N LEU A 423 28.84 17.31 10.17
CA LEU A 423 28.18 16.10 10.71
C LEU A 423 29.17 14.94 10.81
N ASP A 424 29.10 14.14 11.87
CA ASP A 424 29.87 12.90 11.97
C ASP A 424 29.25 11.82 11.11
N ILE A 425 30.01 11.33 10.11
CA ILE A 425 29.54 10.38 9.10
C ILE A 425 30.51 9.20 8.95
N ALA A 426 29.95 8.05 8.56
CA ALA A 426 30.71 6.88 8.12
C ALA A 426 30.48 6.64 6.63
N VAL A 427 31.54 6.30 5.92
CA VAL A 427 31.54 5.93 4.51
C VAL A 427 31.77 4.43 4.42
N ASP A 428 30.84 3.70 3.82
CA ASP A 428 30.91 2.25 3.59
C ASP A 428 30.99 1.96 2.11
N CYS A 429 32.18 1.61 1.62
CA CYS A 429 32.42 1.32 0.22
C CYS A 429 31.94 -0.07 -0.21
N VAL A 430 31.69 -0.99 0.74
CA VAL A 430 31.14 -2.34 0.41
C VAL A 430 29.69 -2.21 -0.04
N HIS A 431 28.89 -1.47 0.74
CA HIS A 431 27.50 -1.22 0.45
C HIS A 431 27.24 0.03 -0.37
N GLY A 432 28.29 0.87 -0.61
CA GLY A 432 28.17 2.12 -1.36
C GLY A 432 27.32 3.16 -0.63
N SER A 433 27.39 3.21 0.70
CA SER A 433 26.55 4.10 1.52
C SER A 433 27.37 5.06 2.38
N VAL A 434 26.80 6.26 2.59
CA VAL A 434 27.27 7.25 3.57
C VAL A 434 26.21 7.33 4.68
N GLN A 435 26.61 7.07 5.91
CA GLN A 435 25.70 6.97 7.05
C GLN A 435 26.04 8.04 8.10
N ARG A 436 25.00 8.53 8.78
CA ARG A 436 25.16 9.36 9.97
C ARG A 436 25.63 8.49 11.15
N LEU A 437 26.70 8.88 11.80
CA LEU A 437 27.05 8.28 13.09
C LEU A 437 26.14 8.85 14.19
N GLN A 438 25.51 7.95 14.97
CA GLN A 438 24.80 8.35 16.17
C GLN A 438 25.84 8.78 17.21
N ALA A 439 25.57 9.90 17.89
CA ALA A 439 26.40 10.41 18.98
C ALA A 439 26.26 9.53 20.23
#